data_9613ba6acb1c06a01aaa1646893541b7
#
_entry.id   9613ba6acb1c06a01aaa1646893541b7
#
_cell.length_a   1.000
_cell.length_b   1.000
_cell.length_c   1.000
_cell.angle_alpha   90.00
_cell.angle_beta   90.00
_cell.angle_gamma   90.00
#
_symmetry.space_group_name_H-M   'P 1'
#
loop_
_entity.id
_entity.type
_entity.pdbx_description
1 polymer ?
#
loop_
_entity_poly.entity_id
_entity_poly.type
_entity_poly.pdbx_seq_one_letter_code
_entity_poly.pdbx_strand_id
1 'polypeptide(L)'
;LIQVNWDGETVWRFDRTELVEAEGEDPTWMARQHHDWQREGSPAGYYAPGAEPLVDRGRTLILSRREVLRPEITDKLLLDDYIVEVAWDGDVVWEWLPSDHVEEFGFSEAARNAIYRFPGWNETRGSAEWLHINSMSYVGPNRWYEGGDERFHPDNVLWGSRDANVIGITDRSGAIVWRMGPDYRDHPALAELGQIIGQHHPHIIPEGLPGAGYLLVFDNG
;
A
#
# COMPACT_ATOMS: atom_id res chain seq x y z
N LEU A 1 1.08 -0.45 -16.64
CA LEU A 1 0.47 -1.73 -16.33
C LEU A 1 -0.42 -2.16 -17.49
N ILE A 2 -0.32 -3.41 -17.94
CA ILE A 2 -1.14 -3.97 -19.03
C ILE A 2 -1.68 -5.34 -18.62
N GLN A 3 -2.87 -5.65 -19.09
CA GLN A 3 -3.45 -6.99 -19.03
C GLN A 3 -3.53 -7.54 -20.47
N VAL A 4 -3.07 -8.77 -20.66
CA VAL A 4 -3.13 -9.46 -21.94
C VAL A 4 -3.97 -10.73 -21.81
N ASN A 5 -4.62 -11.13 -22.88
CA ASN A 5 -5.27 -12.44 -22.97
C ASN A 5 -4.26 -13.54 -23.33
N TRP A 6 -4.71 -14.79 -23.43
CA TRP A 6 -3.85 -15.94 -23.77
C TRP A 6 -3.29 -15.91 -25.20
N ASP A 7 -3.86 -15.08 -26.08
CA ASP A 7 -3.38 -14.86 -27.45
C ASP A 7 -2.34 -13.73 -27.53
N GLY A 8 -2.04 -13.06 -26.39
CA GLY A 8 -1.09 -11.96 -26.28
C GLY A 8 -1.68 -10.60 -26.64
N GLU A 9 -2.99 -10.49 -26.84
CA GLU A 9 -3.64 -9.22 -27.12
C GLU A 9 -3.85 -8.42 -25.85
N THR A 10 -3.56 -7.11 -25.89
CA THR A 10 -3.82 -6.20 -24.78
C THR A 10 -5.34 -5.97 -24.65
N VAL A 11 -5.91 -6.40 -23.51
CA VAL A 11 -7.33 -6.25 -23.21
C VAL A 11 -7.61 -5.10 -22.24
N TRP A 12 -6.60 -4.67 -21.50
CA TRP A 12 -6.68 -3.52 -20.61
C TRP A 12 -5.30 -2.87 -20.43
N ARG A 13 -5.30 -1.54 -20.21
CA ARG A 13 -4.08 -0.77 -20.05
C ARG A 13 -4.29 0.37 -19.05
N PHE A 14 -3.29 0.55 -18.19
CA PHE A 14 -3.07 1.77 -17.43
C PHE A 14 -1.62 2.21 -17.67
N ASP A 15 -1.46 3.23 -18.50
CA ASP A 15 -0.15 3.72 -18.98
C ASP A 15 0.12 5.18 -18.54
N ARG A 16 -0.51 5.60 -17.45
CA ARG A 16 -0.26 6.92 -16.89
C ARG A 16 1.22 7.05 -16.52
N THR A 17 1.85 8.04 -17.12
CA THR A 17 3.23 8.43 -16.87
C THR A 17 3.27 9.86 -16.36
N GLU A 18 4.35 10.22 -15.69
CA GLU A 18 4.62 11.54 -15.17
C GLU A 18 5.89 12.08 -15.81
N LEU A 19 5.89 13.35 -16.22
CA LEU A 19 7.12 14.01 -16.68
C LEU A 19 7.94 14.38 -15.44
N VAL A 20 9.11 13.79 -15.32
CA VAL A 20 10.05 14.05 -14.23
C VAL A 20 11.16 14.93 -14.73
N GLU A 21 11.38 16.05 -14.03
CA GLU A 21 12.45 16.99 -14.29
C GLU A 21 13.46 16.91 -13.14
N ALA A 22 14.68 16.49 -13.42
CA ALA A 22 15.78 16.50 -12.47
C ALA A 22 16.82 17.56 -12.90
N GLU A 23 17.45 18.22 -11.93
CA GLU A 23 18.45 19.25 -12.19
C GLU A 23 19.64 18.67 -12.96
N GLY A 24 19.91 19.21 -14.15
CA GLY A 24 21.02 18.79 -15.01
C GLY A 24 20.72 17.59 -15.93
N GLU A 25 19.50 17.10 -15.95
CA GLU A 25 19.05 16.02 -16.84
C GLU A 25 17.92 16.50 -17.78
N ASP A 26 17.78 15.82 -18.91
CA ASP A 26 16.66 16.06 -19.80
C ASP A 26 15.36 15.51 -19.17
N PRO A 27 14.22 16.23 -19.27
CA PRO A 27 12.95 15.76 -18.78
C PRO A 27 12.58 14.37 -19.34
N THR A 28 12.22 13.46 -18.46
CA THR A 28 11.96 12.06 -18.83
C THR A 28 10.55 11.63 -18.38
N TRP A 29 9.81 10.99 -19.26
CA TRP A 29 8.55 10.36 -18.91
C TRP A 29 8.79 9.07 -18.13
N MET A 30 8.28 9.02 -16.89
CA MET A 30 8.45 7.87 -16.01
C MET A 30 7.10 7.26 -15.62
N ALA A 31 7.03 5.93 -15.67
CA ALA A 31 6.01 5.18 -14.97
C ALA A 31 6.34 5.17 -13.47
N ARG A 32 5.36 5.50 -12.65
CA ARG A 32 5.53 5.55 -11.18
C ARG A 32 5.01 4.31 -10.48
N GLN A 33 4.36 3.39 -11.20
CA GLN A 33 3.85 2.13 -10.66
C GLN A 33 5.01 1.24 -10.21
N HIS A 34 4.86 0.62 -9.05
CA HIS A 34 5.86 -0.29 -8.49
C HIS A 34 5.22 -1.38 -7.65
N HIS A 35 5.95 -2.42 -7.37
CA HIS A 35 5.66 -3.56 -6.50
C HIS A 35 4.34 -4.27 -6.79
N ASP A 36 3.19 -3.64 -6.55
CA ASP A 36 1.93 -4.37 -6.39
C ASP A 36 0.75 -3.73 -7.14
N TRP A 37 -0.20 -4.57 -7.50
CA TRP A 37 -1.49 -4.19 -8.06
C TRP A 37 -2.51 -5.29 -7.79
N GLN A 38 -3.78 -4.93 -7.64
CA GLN A 38 -4.85 -5.89 -7.43
C GLN A 38 -6.12 -5.51 -8.18
N ARG A 39 -6.66 -6.46 -8.94
CA ARG A 39 -7.98 -6.33 -9.59
C ARG A 39 -9.08 -6.70 -8.60
N GLU A 40 -10.16 -5.92 -8.60
CA GLU A 40 -11.40 -6.24 -7.89
C GLU A 40 -11.89 -7.66 -8.22
N GLY A 41 -12.46 -8.35 -7.22
CA GLY A 41 -12.86 -9.75 -7.34
C GLY A 41 -11.73 -10.76 -7.13
N SER A 42 -10.47 -10.31 -6.99
CA SER A 42 -9.32 -11.15 -6.68
C SER A 42 -8.74 -10.77 -5.32
N PRO A 43 -9.30 -11.30 -4.22
CA PRO A 43 -8.86 -10.92 -2.88
C PRO A 43 -7.40 -11.32 -2.67
N ALA A 44 -6.61 -10.41 -2.07
CA ALA A 44 -5.23 -10.61 -1.69
C ALA A 44 -4.28 -11.12 -2.81
N GLY A 45 -4.65 -10.97 -4.08
CA GLY A 45 -3.80 -11.36 -5.22
C GLY A 45 -3.52 -12.86 -5.34
N TYR A 46 -4.21 -13.72 -4.60
CA TYR A 46 -4.05 -15.17 -4.70
C TYR A 46 -5.40 -15.91 -4.66
N TYR A 47 -5.36 -17.23 -4.88
CA TYR A 47 -6.56 -18.04 -4.94
C TYR A 47 -7.37 -17.96 -3.64
N ALA A 48 -8.65 -17.66 -3.79
CA ALA A 48 -9.65 -17.78 -2.73
C ALA A 48 -10.81 -18.66 -3.23
N PRO A 49 -11.27 -19.64 -2.42
CA PRO A 49 -12.38 -20.48 -2.81
C PRO A 49 -13.64 -19.67 -3.15
N GLY A 50 -14.22 -19.91 -4.30
CA GLY A 50 -15.43 -19.21 -4.75
C GLY A 50 -15.22 -17.77 -5.25
N ALA A 51 -14.01 -17.25 -5.27
CA ALA A 51 -13.72 -15.96 -5.88
C ALA A 51 -13.68 -16.08 -7.40
N GLU A 52 -14.29 -15.09 -8.08
CA GLU A 52 -14.25 -14.96 -9.54
C GLU A 52 -13.50 -13.67 -9.89
N PRO A 53 -12.20 -13.75 -10.28
CA PRO A 53 -11.45 -12.58 -10.72
C PRO A 53 -12.14 -11.87 -11.87
N LEU A 54 -12.25 -10.57 -11.80
CA LEU A 54 -12.79 -9.76 -12.87
C LEU A 54 -11.71 -9.53 -13.93
N VAL A 55 -11.91 -10.11 -15.13
CA VAL A 55 -10.92 -10.07 -16.22
C VAL A 55 -11.31 -9.11 -17.35
N ASP A 56 -12.52 -8.59 -17.35
CA ASP A 56 -13.10 -7.76 -18.39
C ASP A 56 -13.77 -6.49 -17.85
N ARG A 57 -13.65 -6.25 -16.56
CA ARG A 57 -14.26 -5.12 -15.84
C ARG A 57 -13.64 -4.98 -14.44
N GLY A 58 -14.22 -4.10 -13.64
CA GLY A 58 -13.84 -3.89 -12.24
C GLY A 58 -12.76 -2.84 -12.07
N ARG A 59 -12.56 -2.46 -10.83
CA ARG A 59 -11.54 -1.49 -10.43
C ARG A 59 -10.21 -2.19 -10.20
N THR A 60 -9.12 -1.43 -10.29
CA THR A 60 -7.78 -1.93 -10.01
C THR A 60 -7.10 -1.00 -9.01
N LEU A 61 -6.68 -1.55 -7.87
CA LEU A 61 -5.71 -0.89 -7.00
C LEU A 61 -4.32 -1.01 -7.64
N ILE A 62 -3.57 0.10 -7.61
CA ILE A 62 -2.22 0.17 -8.15
C ILE A 62 -1.36 0.91 -7.13
N LEU A 63 -0.25 0.30 -6.74
CA LEU A 63 0.76 0.97 -5.94
C LEU A 63 1.66 1.78 -6.87
N SER A 64 1.82 3.03 -6.56
CA SER A 64 2.56 4.01 -7.35
C SER A 64 3.35 4.94 -6.43
N ARG A 65 4.01 5.93 -6.99
CA ARG A 65 4.77 6.95 -6.27
C ARG A 65 4.39 8.35 -6.74
N ARG A 66 4.53 9.32 -5.83
CA ARG A 66 4.36 10.74 -6.13
C ARG A 66 5.42 11.55 -5.40
N GLU A 67 6.05 12.48 -6.09
CA GLU A 67 6.94 13.45 -5.46
C GLU A 67 6.13 14.53 -4.75
N VAL A 68 6.42 14.76 -3.47
CA VAL A 68 5.72 15.74 -2.64
C VAL A 68 6.70 16.48 -1.72
N LEU A 69 6.39 17.72 -1.40
CA LEU A 69 7.08 18.47 -0.36
C LEU A 69 6.21 18.46 0.90
N ARG A 70 6.76 17.91 1.98
CA ARG A 70 6.10 17.80 3.30
C ARG A 70 7.07 18.26 4.38
N PRO A 71 7.19 19.59 4.64
CA PRO A 71 8.15 20.11 5.61
C PRO A 71 7.94 19.60 7.02
N GLU A 72 6.73 19.13 7.36
CA GLU A 72 6.39 18.49 8.63
C GLU A 72 6.99 17.09 8.78
N ILE A 73 7.37 16.44 7.68
CA ILE A 73 8.02 15.12 7.67
C ILE A 73 9.52 15.27 7.49
N THR A 74 9.96 16.06 6.51
CA THR A 74 11.37 16.35 6.22
C THR A 74 11.52 17.57 5.34
N ASP A 75 12.71 18.18 5.34
CA ASP A 75 13.08 19.29 4.43
C ASP A 75 13.47 18.81 3.02
N LYS A 76 13.46 17.51 2.79
CA LYS A 76 13.79 16.88 1.50
C LYS A 76 12.55 16.64 0.66
N LEU A 77 12.74 16.58 -0.66
CA LEU A 77 11.71 16.08 -1.56
C LEU A 77 11.42 14.62 -1.24
N LEU A 78 10.16 14.31 -0.87
CA LEU A 78 9.72 12.94 -0.65
C LEU A 78 9.31 12.30 -1.97
N LEU A 79 9.74 11.07 -2.18
CA LEU A 79 9.12 10.14 -3.11
C LEU A 79 8.13 9.31 -2.28
N ASP A 80 6.94 9.85 -2.11
CA ASP A 80 5.89 9.23 -1.29
C ASP A 80 5.24 8.07 -2.03
N ASP A 81 4.89 7.02 -1.30
CA ASP A 81 4.06 5.97 -1.85
C ASP A 81 2.66 6.54 -2.16
N TYR A 82 2.02 6.03 -3.18
CA TYR A 82 0.75 6.51 -3.67
C TYR A 82 -0.13 5.34 -4.07
N ILE A 83 -1.19 5.10 -3.33
CA ILE A 83 -2.17 4.07 -3.69
C ILE A 83 -3.26 4.73 -4.51
N VAL A 84 -3.51 4.20 -5.69
CA VAL A 84 -4.56 4.69 -6.59
C VAL A 84 -5.48 3.55 -6.99
N GLU A 85 -6.78 3.82 -6.99
CA GLU A 85 -7.78 2.92 -7.55
C GLU A 85 -8.30 3.49 -8.86
N VAL A 86 -8.24 2.69 -9.90
CA VAL A 86 -8.68 3.08 -11.22
C VAL A 86 -9.85 2.23 -11.70
N ALA A 87 -10.82 2.85 -12.32
CA ALA A 87 -11.90 2.17 -13.01
C ALA A 87 -11.39 1.45 -14.29
N TRP A 88 -12.24 0.63 -14.89
CA TRP A 88 -11.87 -0.11 -16.10
C TRP A 88 -11.49 0.77 -17.27
N ASP A 89 -12.10 1.95 -17.40
CA ASP A 89 -11.81 2.97 -18.42
C ASP A 89 -10.53 3.79 -18.15
N GLY A 90 -9.87 3.56 -17.00
CA GLY A 90 -8.65 4.23 -16.61
C GLY A 90 -8.84 5.48 -15.75
N ASP A 91 -10.08 5.85 -15.43
CA ASP A 91 -10.35 6.98 -14.54
C ASP A 91 -9.97 6.65 -13.10
N VAL A 92 -9.31 7.61 -12.42
CA VAL A 92 -8.98 7.49 -11.00
C VAL A 92 -10.24 7.75 -10.19
N VAL A 93 -10.64 6.76 -9.39
CA VAL A 93 -11.86 6.81 -8.56
C VAL A 93 -11.59 6.93 -7.07
N TRP A 94 -10.38 6.64 -6.63
CA TRP A 94 -9.89 6.84 -5.27
C TRP A 94 -8.39 6.95 -5.26
N GLU A 95 -7.85 7.74 -4.33
CA GLU A 95 -6.40 7.90 -4.15
C GLU A 95 -6.06 8.13 -2.67
N TRP A 96 -4.86 7.74 -2.29
CA TRP A 96 -4.35 7.90 -0.94
C TRP A 96 -2.85 8.15 -0.94
N LEU A 97 -2.44 9.16 -0.17
CA LEU A 97 -1.04 9.54 0.05
C LEU A 97 -0.71 9.40 1.55
N PRO A 98 0.21 8.52 1.94
CA PRO A 98 0.64 8.35 3.32
C PRO A 98 1.07 9.64 4.00
N SER A 99 1.73 10.54 3.29
CA SER A 99 2.21 11.81 3.85
C SER A 99 1.09 12.72 4.35
N ASP A 100 -0.13 12.58 3.85
CA ASP A 100 -1.30 13.33 4.36
C ASP A 100 -1.79 12.81 5.71
N HIS A 101 -1.31 11.61 6.16
CA HIS A 101 -1.77 10.86 7.33
C HIS A 101 -0.66 10.59 8.35
N VAL A 102 0.48 11.32 8.31
CA VAL A 102 1.66 11.05 9.13
C VAL A 102 1.38 10.94 10.64
N GLU A 103 0.37 11.69 11.13
CA GLU A 103 -0.03 11.67 12.55
C GLU A 103 -0.71 10.36 12.96
N GLU A 104 -1.30 9.65 11.99
CA GLU A 104 -2.05 8.42 12.23
C GLU A 104 -1.16 7.18 12.28
N PHE A 105 0.10 7.28 11.79
CA PHE A 105 1.07 6.17 11.81
C PHE A 105 1.51 5.77 13.22
N GLY A 106 1.33 6.65 14.22
CA GLY A 106 1.73 6.37 15.59
C GLY A 106 3.23 6.41 15.83
N PHE A 107 3.97 7.13 14.99
CA PHE A 107 5.39 7.37 15.22
C PHE A 107 5.62 8.13 16.51
N SER A 108 6.55 7.66 17.34
CA SER A 108 7.03 8.43 18.48
C SER A 108 7.74 9.71 18.03
N GLU A 109 7.89 10.68 18.91
CA GLU A 109 8.68 11.89 18.64
C GLU A 109 10.11 11.55 18.18
N ALA A 110 10.73 10.56 18.80
CA ALA A 110 12.05 10.10 18.41
C ALA A 110 12.08 9.52 16.98
N ALA A 111 11.05 8.75 16.61
CA ALA A 111 10.91 8.21 15.24
C ALA A 111 10.69 9.33 14.22
N ARG A 112 9.83 10.30 14.51
CA ARG A 112 9.61 11.47 13.64
C ARG A 112 10.89 12.29 13.45
N ASN A 113 11.63 12.53 14.52
CA ASN A 113 12.94 13.21 14.47
C ASN A 113 13.97 12.42 13.65
N ALA A 114 13.93 11.09 13.71
CA ALA A 114 14.80 10.23 12.88
C ALA A 114 14.41 10.31 11.42
N ILE A 115 13.13 10.21 11.08
CA ILE A 115 12.59 10.36 9.72
C ILE A 115 12.94 11.74 9.16
N TYR A 116 12.76 12.81 9.93
CA TYR A 116 13.09 14.17 9.50
C TYR A 116 14.55 14.30 9.04
N ARG A 117 15.48 13.70 9.78
CA ARG A 117 16.91 13.77 9.50
C ARG A 117 17.38 12.78 8.45
N PHE A 118 16.77 11.59 8.42
CA PHE A 118 17.17 10.46 7.61
C PHE A 118 15.94 9.82 6.92
N PRO A 119 15.29 10.53 5.99
CA PRO A 119 14.06 10.05 5.36
C PRO A 119 14.31 9.02 4.23
N GLY A 120 15.44 8.34 4.20
CA GLY A 120 15.79 7.45 3.10
C GLY A 120 16.23 8.19 1.83
N TRP A 121 16.99 9.29 2.00
CA TRP A 121 17.49 10.09 0.89
C TRP A 121 18.35 9.28 -0.08
N ASN A 122 18.04 9.39 -1.36
CA ASN A 122 18.81 8.80 -2.45
C ASN A 122 19.35 9.90 -3.38
N GLU A 123 20.67 10.08 -3.40
CA GLU A 123 21.33 11.14 -4.18
C GLU A 123 21.09 11.00 -5.68
N THR A 124 21.06 9.76 -6.19
CA THR A 124 20.83 9.51 -7.62
C THR A 124 19.41 9.88 -8.06
N ARG A 125 18.44 9.72 -7.17
CA ARG A 125 17.03 10.06 -7.46
C ARG A 125 16.68 11.51 -7.11
N GLY A 126 17.49 12.17 -6.26
CA GLY A 126 17.17 13.50 -5.74
C GLY A 126 15.95 13.54 -4.81
N SER A 127 15.52 12.41 -4.28
CA SER A 127 14.33 12.28 -3.45
C SER A 127 14.49 11.24 -2.34
N ALA A 128 13.62 11.29 -1.32
CA ALA A 128 13.67 10.43 -0.14
C ALA A 128 12.48 9.46 -0.11
N GLU A 129 12.76 8.18 -0.01
CA GLU A 129 11.77 7.11 0.11
C GLU A 129 11.65 6.70 1.59
N TRP A 130 10.60 7.15 2.28
CA TRP A 130 10.52 7.12 3.75
C TRP A 130 9.71 5.96 4.33
N LEU A 131 8.81 5.35 3.57
CA LEU A 131 7.94 4.27 4.02
C LEU A 131 8.19 2.95 3.30
N HIS A 132 8.43 3.00 2.01
CA HIS A 132 8.57 1.83 1.14
C HIS A 132 7.38 0.86 1.31
N ILE A 133 6.18 1.34 0.99
CA ILE A 133 5.02 0.45 0.87
C ILE A 133 5.29 -0.50 -0.29
N ASN A 134 5.22 -1.80 -0.02
CA ASN A 134 5.59 -2.83 -1.00
C ASN A 134 4.47 -3.79 -1.35
N SER A 135 3.31 -3.63 -0.72
CA SER A 135 2.14 -4.45 -0.97
C SER A 135 0.87 -3.73 -0.54
N MET A 136 -0.21 -3.97 -1.25
CA MET A 136 -1.53 -3.51 -0.86
C MET A 136 -2.59 -4.45 -1.43
N SER A 137 -3.73 -4.53 -0.77
CA SER A 137 -4.87 -5.32 -1.21
C SER A 137 -6.17 -4.76 -0.66
N TYR A 138 -7.30 -5.10 -1.30
CA TYR A 138 -8.57 -4.98 -0.60
C TYR A 138 -8.56 -5.92 0.61
N VAL A 139 -9.18 -5.50 1.71
CA VAL A 139 -9.37 -6.35 2.88
C VAL A 139 -10.18 -7.60 2.51
N GLY A 140 -11.16 -7.45 1.61
CA GLY A 140 -12.01 -8.52 1.12
C GLY A 140 -13.02 -9.04 2.17
N PRO A 141 -13.91 -9.93 1.75
CA PRO A 141 -14.88 -10.57 2.66
C PRO A 141 -14.16 -11.29 3.81
N ASN A 142 -14.61 -11.02 5.04
CA ASN A 142 -13.98 -11.59 6.23
C ASN A 142 -14.92 -11.60 7.44
N ARG A 143 -14.66 -12.52 8.37
CA ARG A 143 -15.46 -12.74 9.58
C ARG A 143 -15.49 -11.55 10.56
N TRP A 144 -14.51 -10.64 10.51
CA TRP A 144 -14.45 -9.50 11.42
C TRP A 144 -15.50 -8.46 11.04
N TYR A 145 -15.59 -8.16 9.75
CA TYR A 145 -16.63 -7.29 9.21
C TYR A 145 -18.03 -7.89 9.41
N GLU A 146 -18.20 -9.20 9.16
CA GLU A 146 -19.45 -9.90 9.44
C GLU A 146 -19.84 -9.87 10.92
N GLY A 147 -18.83 -9.81 11.80
CA GLY A 147 -18.98 -9.62 13.25
C GLY A 147 -19.29 -8.16 13.66
N GLY A 148 -19.36 -7.22 12.71
CA GLY A 148 -19.69 -5.81 12.95
C GLY A 148 -18.48 -4.89 13.16
N ASP A 149 -17.26 -5.32 12.86
CA ASP A 149 -16.06 -4.49 12.94
C ASP A 149 -15.80 -3.76 11.60
N GLU A 150 -16.24 -2.51 11.51
CA GLU A 150 -16.14 -1.67 10.31
C GLU A 150 -14.68 -1.38 9.88
N ARG A 151 -13.71 -1.54 10.75
CA ARG A 151 -12.29 -1.39 10.39
C ARG A 151 -11.88 -2.38 9.31
N PHE A 152 -12.52 -3.54 9.28
CA PHE A 152 -12.26 -4.62 8.32
C PHE A 152 -13.27 -4.66 7.17
N HIS A 153 -13.88 -3.52 6.83
CA HIS A 153 -14.78 -3.44 5.67
C HIS A 153 -14.10 -3.99 4.41
N PRO A 154 -14.77 -4.82 3.61
CA PRO A 154 -14.18 -5.48 2.44
C PRO A 154 -13.53 -4.55 1.42
N ASP A 155 -14.06 -3.33 1.27
CA ASP A 155 -13.54 -2.32 0.34
C ASP A 155 -12.39 -1.49 0.91
N ASN A 156 -12.06 -1.62 2.20
CA ASN A 156 -10.90 -0.97 2.79
C ASN A 156 -9.61 -1.54 2.19
N VAL A 157 -8.54 -0.76 2.28
CA VAL A 157 -7.24 -1.13 1.71
C VAL A 157 -6.26 -1.49 2.82
N LEU A 158 -5.81 -2.72 2.82
CA LEU A 158 -4.72 -3.23 3.66
C LEU A 158 -3.40 -2.99 2.94
N TRP A 159 -2.39 -2.48 3.64
CA TRP A 159 -1.06 -2.20 3.08
C TRP A 159 0.05 -2.52 4.08
N GLY A 160 1.27 -2.76 3.56
CA GLY A 160 2.47 -3.00 4.35
C GLY A 160 3.60 -2.04 4.00
N SER A 161 4.11 -1.32 5.00
CA SER A 161 5.27 -0.42 4.89
C SER A 161 6.51 -1.11 5.45
N ARG A 162 7.45 -1.44 4.56
CA ARG A 162 8.69 -2.16 4.88
C ARG A 162 9.59 -1.36 5.82
N ASP A 163 9.84 -0.09 5.50
CA ASP A 163 10.85 0.70 6.22
C ASP A 163 10.31 1.29 7.53
N ALA A 164 8.98 1.47 7.63
CA ALA A 164 8.33 1.89 8.88
C ALA A 164 7.94 0.71 9.78
N ASN A 165 8.01 -0.53 9.32
CA ASN A 165 7.52 -1.73 10.02
C ASN A 165 6.05 -1.59 10.48
N VAL A 166 5.22 -1.02 9.62
CA VAL A 166 3.79 -0.81 9.87
C VAL A 166 2.97 -1.61 8.87
N ILE A 167 1.94 -2.27 9.37
CA ILE A 167 0.85 -2.81 8.56
C ILE A 167 -0.39 -2.00 8.92
N GLY A 168 -1.10 -1.47 7.94
CA GLY A 168 -2.26 -0.61 8.16
C GLY A 168 -3.45 -0.96 7.29
N ILE A 169 -4.63 -0.57 7.75
CA ILE A 169 -5.86 -0.58 6.97
C ILE A 169 -6.36 0.86 6.87
N THR A 170 -6.56 1.32 5.65
CA THR A 170 -7.12 2.63 5.33
C THR A 170 -8.54 2.44 4.81
N ASP A 171 -9.48 3.22 5.33
CA ASP A 171 -10.85 3.22 4.84
C ASP A 171 -11.01 4.08 3.57
N ARG A 172 -12.22 4.10 3.03
CA ARG A 172 -12.51 4.85 1.79
C ARG A 172 -12.55 6.37 1.97
N SER A 173 -12.53 6.86 3.22
CA SER A 173 -12.35 8.29 3.53
C SER A 173 -10.87 8.71 3.57
N GLY A 174 -9.95 7.72 3.60
CA GLY A 174 -8.51 7.92 3.70
C GLY A 174 -7.97 7.72 5.12
N ALA A 175 -8.79 7.58 6.14
CA ALA A 175 -8.34 7.41 7.52
C ALA A 175 -7.69 6.04 7.75
N ILE A 176 -6.59 5.99 8.51
CA ILE A 176 -5.98 4.73 8.97
C ILE A 176 -6.82 4.20 10.13
N VAL A 177 -7.72 3.26 9.85
CA VAL A 177 -8.70 2.73 10.81
C VAL A 177 -8.15 1.58 11.67
N TRP A 178 -7.08 0.95 11.24
CA TRP A 178 -6.38 -0.10 11.98
C TRP A 178 -4.90 -0.12 11.61
N ARG A 179 -4.04 -0.40 12.58
CA ARG A 179 -2.61 -0.62 12.33
C ARG A 179 -1.97 -1.57 13.33
N MET A 180 -0.87 -2.17 12.91
CA MET A 180 0.07 -2.94 13.71
C MET A 180 1.47 -2.35 13.51
N GLY A 181 2.16 -1.99 14.59
CA GLY A 181 3.41 -1.23 14.55
C GLY A 181 3.17 0.29 14.59
N PRO A 182 4.24 1.11 14.49
CA PRO A 182 5.64 0.73 14.30
C PRO A 182 6.30 0.13 15.55
N ASP A 183 5.81 0.42 16.77
CA ASP A 183 6.31 -0.18 18.01
C ASP A 183 5.36 -1.28 18.49
N TYR A 184 5.80 -2.52 18.37
CA TYR A 184 5.01 -3.70 18.73
C TYR A 184 4.86 -3.87 20.24
N ARG A 185 5.66 -3.15 21.04
CA ARG A 185 5.59 -3.16 22.52
C ARG A 185 4.39 -2.37 23.07
N ASP A 186 3.77 -1.53 22.23
CA ASP A 186 2.62 -0.71 22.62
C ASP A 186 1.37 -1.54 22.93
N HIS A 187 1.34 -2.81 22.51
CA HIS A 187 0.22 -3.72 22.76
C HIS A 187 0.72 -5.08 23.26
N PRO A 188 0.20 -5.61 24.40
CA PRO A 188 0.71 -6.83 25.03
C PRO A 188 0.79 -8.04 24.09
N ALA A 189 -0.22 -8.27 23.26
CA ALA A 189 -0.22 -9.39 22.32
C ALA A 189 0.84 -9.24 21.22
N LEU A 190 1.09 -8.02 20.75
CA LEU A 190 2.15 -7.75 19.77
C LEU A 190 3.53 -7.82 20.42
N ALA A 191 3.67 -7.38 21.67
CA ALA A 191 4.93 -7.49 22.41
C ALA A 191 5.35 -8.96 22.61
N GLU A 192 4.37 -9.86 22.79
CA GLU A 192 4.62 -11.30 22.89
C GLU A 192 5.02 -11.90 21.52
N LEU A 193 4.42 -11.40 20.43
CA LEU A 193 4.75 -11.82 19.06
C LEU A 193 6.20 -11.43 18.68
N GLY A 194 6.68 -10.27 19.16
CA GLY A 194 7.94 -9.67 18.76
C GLY A 194 7.79 -8.69 17.58
N GLN A 195 8.87 -8.00 17.28
CA GLN A 195 8.90 -7.02 16.18
C GLN A 195 8.95 -7.75 14.82
N ILE A 196 7.99 -7.47 13.96
CA ILE A 196 8.07 -7.85 12.54
C ILE A 196 8.92 -6.79 11.83
N ILE A 197 9.86 -7.22 10.99
CA ILE A 197 10.85 -6.33 10.35
C ILE A 197 10.88 -6.57 8.84
N GLY A 198 10.79 -5.49 8.07
CA GLY A 198 10.93 -5.56 6.63
C GLY A 198 9.86 -6.42 5.94
N GLN A 199 8.67 -6.42 6.48
CA GLN A 199 7.57 -7.30 6.07
C GLN A 199 7.13 -7.05 4.62
N HIS A 200 6.55 -8.11 4.03
CA HIS A 200 5.97 -8.12 2.70
C HIS A 200 4.62 -8.80 2.71
N HIS A 201 3.76 -8.37 1.80
CA HIS A 201 2.50 -9.01 1.43
C HIS A 201 1.57 -9.36 2.61
N PRO A 202 1.29 -8.43 3.56
CA PRO A 202 0.26 -8.67 4.55
C PRO A 202 -1.10 -8.76 3.87
N HIS A 203 -1.89 -9.76 4.29
CA HIS A 203 -3.26 -9.93 3.78
C HIS A 203 -4.12 -10.73 4.77
N ILE A 204 -5.42 -10.53 4.69
CA ILE A 204 -6.39 -11.35 5.45
C ILE A 204 -6.59 -12.66 4.70
N ILE A 205 -6.38 -13.79 5.39
CA ILE A 205 -6.62 -15.10 4.80
C ILE A 205 -8.10 -15.22 4.42
N PRO A 206 -8.41 -15.48 3.13
CA PRO A 206 -9.78 -15.56 2.64
C PRO A 206 -10.59 -16.67 3.28
N GLU A 207 -11.90 -16.52 3.25
CA GLU A 207 -12.83 -17.56 3.66
C GLU A 207 -12.63 -18.86 2.85
N GLY A 208 -12.93 -19.99 3.50
CA GLY A 208 -12.75 -21.31 2.90
C GLY A 208 -11.32 -21.85 2.97
N LEU A 209 -10.36 -21.07 3.46
CA LEU A 209 -8.98 -21.52 3.69
C LEU A 209 -8.68 -21.71 5.18
N PRO A 210 -7.74 -22.62 5.55
CA PRO A 210 -7.29 -22.74 6.93
C PRO A 210 -6.75 -21.42 7.47
N GLY A 211 -7.21 -20.99 8.64
CA GLY A 211 -6.83 -19.72 9.24
C GLY A 211 -7.62 -18.52 8.72
N ALA A 212 -8.74 -18.72 8.02
CA ALA A 212 -9.57 -17.64 7.50
C ALA A 212 -9.81 -16.52 8.53
N GLY A 213 -9.59 -15.28 8.11
CA GLY A 213 -9.72 -14.08 8.94
C GLY A 213 -8.47 -13.74 9.76
N TYR A 214 -7.43 -14.57 9.79
CA TYR A 214 -6.15 -14.18 10.35
C TYR A 214 -5.36 -13.33 9.34
N LEU A 215 -4.50 -12.47 9.87
CA LEU A 215 -3.52 -11.76 9.07
C LEU A 215 -2.32 -12.69 8.80
N LEU A 216 -2.00 -12.90 7.53
CA LEU A 216 -0.79 -13.57 7.10
C LEU A 216 0.20 -12.52 6.59
N VAL A 217 1.46 -12.64 6.98
CA VAL A 217 2.52 -11.71 6.59
C VAL A 217 3.83 -12.47 6.41
N PHE A 218 4.61 -12.08 5.42
CA PHE A 218 5.98 -12.55 5.25
C PHE A 218 6.93 -11.60 5.99
N ASP A 219 7.66 -12.12 6.97
CA ASP A 219 8.67 -11.39 7.75
C ASP A 219 10.05 -11.66 7.16
N ASN A 220 10.80 -10.63 6.82
CA ASN A 220 12.15 -10.75 6.28
C ASN A 220 13.24 -10.87 7.36
N GLY A 221 12.90 -10.67 8.64
CA GLY A 221 13.81 -10.77 9.78
C GLY A 221 14.64 -9.53 10.02
#